data_763622fdb146bc44849cbcd9296bc9b2
#
_entry.id   763622fdb146bc44849cbcd9296bc9b2
#
_cell.length_a   1.000
_cell.length_b   1.000
_cell.length_c   1.000
_cell.angle_alpha   90.00
_cell.angle_beta   90.00
_cell.angle_gamma   90.00
#
_symmetry.space_group_name_H-M   'P 1'
#
loop_
_entity.id
_entity.type
_entity.pdbx_description
1 polymer ?
#
loop_
_entity_poly.entity_id
_entity_poly.type
_entity_poly.pdbx_seq_one_letter_code
_entity_poly.pdbx_strand_id
1 'polypeptide(L)'
;GSIREHRPTDGSPRVAIANVAGQFFAFQDRCPHLGAPLSRGDLRGRTLVCPWHAWMIDVPTGEVRGGRGASVRHCPARVRDGRVEVAAPVGSSA
;
A
#
# COMPACT_ATOMS: atom_id res chain seq x y z
N GLY A 1 -8.67 -3.64 -10.91
CA GLY A 1 -7.57 -3.73 -10.01
C GLY A 1 -7.83 -4.63 -8.82
N SER A 2 -6.78 -5.11 -8.24
CA SER A 2 -6.86 -5.97 -7.06
C SER A 2 -5.87 -5.51 -6.01
N ILE A 3 -6.14 -5.87 -4.75
CA ILE A 3 -5.25 -5.56 -3.64
C ILE A 3 -5.15 -6.79 -2.75
N ARG A 4 -3.95 -7.06 -2.25
CA ARG A 4 -3.66 -8.22 -1.40
C ARG A 4 -2.79 -7.84 -0.23
N GLU A 5 -2.95 -8.56 0.88
CA GLU A 5 -2.05 -8.50 2.01
C GLU A 5 -0.88 -9.45 1.78
N HIS A 6 0.31 -8.98 2.11
CA HIS A 6 1.51 -9.82 2.16
C HIS A 6 2.13 -9.71 3.55
N ARG A 7 2.38 -10.85 4.17
CA ARG A 7 3.05 -10.92 5.47
C ARG A 7 4.46 -11.45 5.27
N PRO A 8 5.49 -10.60 5.39
CA PRO A 8 6.86 -11.06 5.29
C PRO A 8 7.20 -12.11 6.37
N THR A 9 8.04 -13.05 6.00
CA THR A 9 8.42 -14.13 6.93
C THR A 9 9.52 -13.72 7.89
N ASP A 10 10.15 -12.58 7.67
CA ASP A 10 11.25 -12.07 8.48
C ASP A 10 10.80 -11.20 9.65
N GLY A 11 9.49 -11.10 9.89
CA GLY A 11 8.97 -10.27 10.96
C GLY A 11 8.74 -8.81 10.58
N SER A 12 9.01 -8.44 9.34
CA SER A 12 8.73 -7.08 8.86
C SER A 12 7.23 -6.80 8.88
N PRO A 13 6.81 -5.52 8.93
CA PRO A 13 5.40 -5.17 8.91
C PRO A 13 4.69 -5.67 7.65
N ARG A 14 3.39 -5.89 7.78
CA ARG A 14 2.54 -6.30 6.66
C ARG A 14 2.61 -5.27 5.53
N VAL A 15 2.51 -5.78 4.31
CA VAL A 15 2.55 -4.99 3.09
C VAL A 15 1.27 -5.20 2.30
N ALA A 16 0.71 -4.13 1.76
CA ALA A 16 -0.37 -4.21 0.79
C ALA A 16 0.23 -4.15 -0.60
N ILE A 17 -0.24 -5.01 -1.49
CA ILE A 17 0.19 -5.02 -2.89
C ILE A 17 -1.02 -4.78 -3.75
N ALA A 18 -1.01 -3.66 -4.47
CA ALA A 18 -2.11 -3.25 -5.32
C ALA A 18 -1.72 -3.35 -6.80
N ASN A 19 -2.65 -3.85 -7.60
CA ASN A 19 -2.53 -3.86 -9.05
C ASN A 19 -3.39 -2.75 -9.61
N VAL A 20 -2.75 -1.72 -10.17
CA VAL A 20 -3.43 -0.59 -10.79
C VAL A 20 -3.13 -0.63 -12.28
N ALA A 21 -4.11 -1.03 -13.08
CA ALA A 21 -3.99 -1.12 -14.53
C ALA A 21 -2.77 -1.94 -14.98
N GLY A 22 -2.47 -3.02 -14.29
CA GLY A 22 -1.35 -3.91 -14.60
C GLY A 22 -0.03 -3.52 -13.97
N GLN A 23 0.03 -2.38 -13.30
CA GLN A 23 1.22 -1.94 -12.59
C GLN A 23 1.08 -2.23 -11.10
N PHE A 24 2.11 -2.83 -10.50
CA PHE A 24 2.08 -3.21 -9.11
C PHE A 24 2.70 -2.15 -8.22
N PHE A 25 2.00 -1.85 -7.13
CA PHE A 25 2.49 -0.93 -6.09
C PHE A 25 2.43 -1.65 -4.76
N ALA A 26 3.49 -1.53 -3.98
CA ALA A 26 3.53 -2.08 -2.64
C ALA A 26 3.72 -0.95 -1.63
N PHE A 27 3.02 -1.05 -0.52
CA PHE A 27 3.10 -0.03 0.53
C PHE A 27 2.77 -0.68 1.87
N GLN A 28 3.15 0.00 2.94
CA GLN A 28 2.88 -0.50 4.27
C GLN A 28 1.36 -0.67 4.44
N ASP A 29 0.93 -1.84 4.91
CA ASP A 29 -0.49 -2.18 5.04
C ASP A 29 -1.06 -1.58 6.32
N ARG A 30 -1.00 -0.26 6.38
CA ARG A 30 -1.43 0.49 7.52
C ARG A 30 -1.85 1.88 7.10
N CYS A 31 -3.10 2.23 7.37
CA CYS A 31 -3.58 3.58 7.10
C CYS A 31 -2.87 4.57 8.04
N PRO A 32 -2.30 5.66 7.52
CA PRO A 32 -1.62 6.64 8.38
C PRO A 32 -2.52 7.30 9.39
N HIS A 33 -3.83 7.22 9.22
CA HIS A 33 -4.80 7.80 10.15
C HIS A 33 -4.92 6.99 11.44
N LEU A 34 -5.38 5.73 11.35
CA LEU A 34 -5.65 4.91 12.53
C LEU A 34 -5.05 3.50 12.46
N GLY A 35 -4.19 3.25 11.49
CA GLY A 35 -3.57 1.94 11.35
C GLY A 35 -4.47 0.87 10.76
N ALA A 36 -5.57 1.24 10.10
CA ALA A 36 -6.45 0.28 9.45
C ALA A 36 -5.70 -0.54 8.40
N PRO A 37 -6.05 -1.82 8.21
CA PRO A 37 -5.43 -2.64 7.18
C PRO A 37 -5.88 -2.18 5.79
N LEU A 38 -5.01 -1.51 5.06
CA LEU A 38 -5.32 -0.97 3.74
C LEU A 38 -5.65 -2.06 2.72
N SER A 39 -5.09 -3.24 2.89
CA SER A 39 -5.37 -4.38 2.01
C SER A 39 -6.84 -4.83 2.06
N ARG A 40 -7.58 -4.42 3.07
CA ARG A 40 -9.01 -4.68 3.19
C ARG A 40 -9.87 -3.54 2.67
N GLY A 41 -9.25 -2.50 2.14
CA GLY A 41 -9.95 -1.38 1.55
C GLY A 41 -10.51 -1.70 0.17
N ASP A 42 -11.17 -0.71 -0.41
CA ASP A 42 -11.79 -0.84 -1.73
C ASP A 42 -10.92 -0.11 -2.76
N LEU A 43 -10.30 -0.86 -3.65
CA LEU A 43 -9.48 -0.29 -4.71
C LEU A 43 -10.34 0.00 -5.93
N ARG A 44 -10.44 1.28 -6.28
CA ARG A 44 -11.20 1.76 -7.45
C ARG A 44 -10.25 2.48 -8.40
N GLY A 45 -9.88 1.82 -9.48
CA GLY A 45 -8.87 2.36 -10.37
C GLY A 45 -7.55 2.54 -9.63
N ARG A 46 -7.12 3.80 -9.49
CA ARG A 46 -5.90 4.13 -8.75
C ARG A 46 -6.15 4.61 -7.32
N THR A 47 -7.42 4.71 -6.94
CA THR A 47 -7.80 5.22 -5.61
C THR A 47 -8.16 4.08 -4.69
N LEU A 48 -7.54 4.04 -3.53
CA LEU A 48 -7.85 3.08 -2.48
C LEU A 48 -8.65 3.79 -1.39
N VAL A 49 -9.82 3.23 -1.07
CA VAL A 49 -10.66 3.76 0.02
C VAL A 49 -10.37 2.95 1.28
N CYS A 50 -9.88 3.63 2.31
CA CYS A 50 -9.58 2.99 3.59
C CYS A 50 -10.85 2.36 4.18
N PRO A 51 -10.78 1.14 4.76
CA PRO A 51 -11.98 0.51 5.34
C PRO A 51 -12.52 1.25 6.55
N TRP A 52 -11.70 2.09 7.21
CA TRP A 52 -12.13 2.91 8.32
C TRP A 52 -12.17 4.37 7.88
N HIS A 53 -13.29 5.06 8.10
CA HIS A 53 -13.46 6.49 7.82
C HIS A 53 -13.34 6.89 6.35
N ALA A 54 -13.30 5.93 5.44
CA ALA A 54 -13.34 6.16 3.99
C ALA A 54 -12.28 7.16 3.47
N TRP A 55 -11.10 7.22 4.10
CA TRP A 55 -10.00 8.02 3.57
C TRP A 55 -9.63 7.51 2.18
N MET A 56 -9.39 8.45 1.26
CA MET A 56 -9.02 8.13 -0.11
C MET A 56 -7.51 8.29 -0.29
N ILE A 57 -6.88 7.26 -0.82
CA ILE A 57 -5.43 7.22 -1.02
C ILE A 57 -5.17 7.04 -2.50
N ASP A 58 -4.34 7.91 -3.06
CA ASP A 58 -3.87 7.73 -4.44
C ASP A 58 -2.72 6.73 -4.41
N VAL A 59 -2.96 5.52 -4.90
CA VAL A 59 -1.99 4.42 -4.76
C VAL A 59 -0.64 4.73 -5.40
N PRO A 60 -0.56 5.24 -6.65
CA PRO A 60 0.74 5.52 -7.25
C PRO A 60 1.58 6.55 -6.50
N THR A 61 0.98 7.56 -5.89
CA THR A 61 1.72 8.60 -5.19
C THR A 61 1.78 8.37 -3.69
N GLY A 62 0.83 7.61 -3.13
CA GLY A 62 0.70 7.42 -1.70
C GLY A 62 0.02 8.57 -0.98
N GLU A 63 -0.37 9.62 -1.69
CA GLU A 63 -1.00 10.78 -1.05
C GLU A 63 -2.40 10.45 -0.55
N VAL A 64 -2.71 10.94 0.65
CA VAL A 64 -4.03 10.85 1.24
C VAL A 64 -4.80 12.10 0.88
N ARG A 65 -5.93 11.93 0.19
CA ARG A 65 -6.76 13.05 -0.24
C ARG A 65 -7.43 13.68 1.00
N GLY A 66 -7.17 14.96 1.22
CA GLY A 66 -7.68 15.66 2.38
C GLY A 66 -6.96 15.33 3.69
N GLY A 67 -5.85 14.61 3.61
CA GLY A 67 -5.10 14.14 4.77
C GLY A 67 -4.03 15.08 5.30
N ARG A 68 -4.02 16.32 4.88
CA ARG A 68 -3.09 17.35 5.38
C ARG A 68 -1.62 16.93 5.29
N GLY A 69 -1.22 16.39 4.15
CA GLY A 69 0.16 15.96 3.94
C GLY A 69 0.45 14.54 4.41
N ALA A 70 -0.53 13.84 4.94
CA ALA A 70 -0.36 12.43 5.27
C ALA A 70 -0.16 11.61 3.99
N SER A 71 0.67 10.59 4.07
CA SER A 71 0.91 9.69 2.94
C SER A 71 1.18 8.29 3.43
N VAL A 72 0.89 7.30 2.60
CA VAL A 72 1.27 5.93 2.88
C VAL A 72 2.73 5.73 2.47
N ARG A 73 3.41 4.85 3.20
CA ARG A 73 4.82 4.56 2.94
C ARG A 73 4.94 3.44 1.93
N HIS A 74 5.47 3.76 0.76
CA HIS A 74 5.71 2.76 -0.28
C HIS A 74 6.88 1.85 0.06
N CYS A 75 6.79 0.63 -0.45
CA CYS A 75 7.89 -0.33 -0.43
C CYS A 75 8.36 -0.54 -1.86
N PRO A 76 9.67 -0.66 -2.10
CA PRO A 76 10.14 -1.03 -3.43
C PRO A 76 9.53 -2.36 -3.84
N ALA A 77 9.01 -2.44 -5.05
CA ALA A 77 8.41 -3.65 -5.58
C ALA A 77 8.84 -3.84 -7.02
N ARG A 78 9.05 -5.09 -7.41
CA ARG A 78 9.37 -5.45 -8.80
C ARG A 78 8.73 -6.77 -9.15
N VAL A 79 8.49 -6.97 -10.43
CA VAL A 79 8.03 -8.25 -10.95
C VAL A 79 9.25 -9.00 -11.48
N ARG A 80 9.46 -10.22 -10.99
CA ARG A 80 10.56 -11.07 -11.40
C ARG A 80 10.06 -12.50 -11.52
N ASP A 81 10.25 -13.10 -12.68
CA ASP A 81 9.82 -14.48 -12.96
C ASP A 81 8.34 -14.70 -12.62
N GLY A 82 7.48 -13.73 -12.95
CA GLY A 82 6.05 -13.80 -12.68
C GLY A 82 5.66 -13.58 -11.22
N ARG A 83 6.60 -13.17 -10.37
CA ARG A 83 6.35 -12.92 -8.96
C ARG A 83 6.60 -11.46 -8.62
N VAL A 84 5.81 -10.94 -7.70
CA VAL A 84 6.04 -9.60 -7.14
C VAL A 84 6.97 -9.74 -5.94
N GLU A 85 8.13 -9.10 -6.01
CA GLU A 85 9.08 -9.06 -4.91
C GLU A 85 9.01 -7.70 -4.24
N VAL A 86 9.01 -7.69 -2.92
CA VAL A 86 8.84 -6.47 -2.12
C VAL A 86 9.99 -6.35 -1.14
N ALA A 87 10.58 -5.15 -1.05
CA ALA A 87 11.60 -4.83 -0.06
C ALA A 87 10.99 -4.03 1.09
N ALA A 88 11.81 -3.72 2.11
CA ALA A 88 11.37 -2.89 3.22
C ALA A 88 10.99 -1.48 2.74
N PRO A 89 10.13 -0.75 3.49
CA PRO A 89 9.72 0.59 3.08
C PRO A 89 10.91 1.52 2.88
N VAL A 90 10.83 2.32 1.81
CA VAL A 90 11.85 3.32 1.51
C VAL A 90 11.84 4.40 2.59
N GLY A 91 13.03 4.83 3.01
CA GLY A 91 13.14 5.87 4.02
C GLY A 91 12.81 5.41 5.43
N SER A 92 12.62 4.11 5.64
CA SER A 92 12.57 3.58 6.98
C SER A 92 13.96 3.79 7.56
N SER A 93 14.08 4.74 8.44
CA SER A 93 15.33 4.96 9.11
C SER A 93 15.66 3.73 9.92
N ALA A 94 16.72 3.19 9.56
CA ALA A 94 17.26 2.11 10.37
C ALA A 94 17.52 2.63 11.76
#